data_a549a298746e3d7b0375226fd0e1c709
#
_entry.id   a549a298746e3d7b0375226fd0e1c709
#
_cell.length_a   1.000
_cell.length_b   1.000
_cell.length_c   1.000
_cell.angle_alpha   90.00
_cell.angle_beta   90.00
_cell.angle_gamma   90.00
#
_symmetry.space_group_name_H-M   'P 1'
#
loop_
_entity.id
_entity.type
_entity.pdbx_description
1 polymer ?
#
loop_
_entity_poly.entity_id
_entity_poly.type
_entity_poly.pdbx_seq_one_letter_code
_entity_poly.pdbx_strand_id
1 'polypeptide(L)'
;MLGIAGMTAQSAAPAPSDGPSAEVYKVPADSAAAAFATIMAEYLKPELEKQFPGDTAAIAEFVRGVEHAFEIKNVDAPYFFGVRSGFGLIDRVEAMQEMGFPFTSSEFSRSLGDALRGSAMGFDVKSADAFLRTSVERMNPQQEAEAVTPESQQEFLDAQKARPGVTETPSGLLFEVITEGEGETPVATDKVRVTYTGRLADGTVFDETSRPIEFPIQGLVPGFSEGLMMMKPGGEYRLFIPAPLGYGERGAAGVIPPGAALDFTVKLLDVLKQ
;
A
#
# COMPACT_ATOMS: atom_id res chain seq x y z
N MET A 1 42.93 -75.62 40.90
CA MET A 1 43.22 -74.31 41.45
C MET A 1 42.58 -73.28 40.53
N LEU A 2 41.73 -72.51 41.11
CA LEU A 2 41.31 -71.11 40.78
C LEU A 2 41.21 -70.80 39.28
N GLY A 3 40.11 -70.36 38.76
CA GLY A 3 39.11 -69.44 39.27
C GLY A 3 39.02 -68.30 38.31
N ILE A 4 37.88 -67.73 38.24
CA ILE A 4 37.52 -66.35 37.82
C ILE A 4 36.88 -66.28 36.44
N ALA A 5 35.68 -66.11 36.53
CA ALA A 5 34.75 -64.92 36.42
C ALA A 5 34.46 -64.57 34.99
N GLY A 6 33.34 -64.86 34.55
CA GLY A 6 32.09 -64.17 34.55
C GLY A 6 32.21 -62.72 34.06
N MET A 7 31.99 -62.51 32.78
CA MET A 7 31.54 -61.21 32.28
C MET A 7 30.14 -61.39 31.76
N THR A 8 29.22 -60.87 32.51
CA THR A 8 27.81 -60.75 32.21
C THR A 8 27.61 -59.86 30.97
N ALA A 9 27.05 -60.45 29.96
CA ALA A 9 26.54 -59.66 28.83
C ALA A 9 25.40 -58.76 29.36
N GLN A 10 25.64 -57.48 29.30
CA GLN A 10 24.69 -56.45 29.60
C GLN A 10 23.59 -56.50 28.52
N SER A 11 22.43 -56.94 28.90
CA SER A 11 21.24 -56.93 28.07
C SER A 11 20.96 -55.50 27.64
N ALA A 12 21.01 -55.27 26.33
CA ALA A 12 20.52 -54.04 25.74
C ALA A 12 19.02 -53.88 26.09
N ALA A 13 18.66 -52.76 26.64
CA ALA A 13 17.29 -52.39 26.88
C ALA A 13 16.50 -52.48 25.58
N PRO A 14 15.27 -52.97 25.57
CA PRO A 14 14.43 -52.95 24.39
C PRO A 14 14.19 -51.49 23.95
N ALA A 15 14.24 -51.23 22.66
CA ALA A 15 13.84 -49.98 22.07
C ALA A 15 12.43 -49.62 22.53
N PRO A 16 12.12 -48.33 22.77
CA PRO A 16 10.77 -47.95 23.14
C PRO A 16 9.81 -48.41 22.06
N SER A 17 8.86 -49.25 22.46
CA SER A 17 7.72 -49.62 21.62
C SER A 17 7.03 -48.38 21.10
N ASP A 18 6.75 -48.36 19.83
CA ASP A 18 5.91 -47.36 19.17
C ASP A 18 4.71 -47.04 20.06
N GLY A 19 4.73 -45.82 20.66
CA GLY A 19 3.56 -45.30 21.30
C GLY A 19 2.41 -45.20 20.29
N PRO A 20 1.17 -45.23 20.73
CA PRO A 20 0.04 -45.13 19.82
C PRO A 20 0.27 -43.96 18.90
N SER A 21 0.28 -44.24 17.59
CA SER A 21 0.32 -43.18 16.57
C SER A 21 -0.73 -42.13 16.94
N ALA A 22 -0.29 -40.92 17.29
CA ALA A 22 -1.22 -39.86 17.59
C ALA A 22 -2.13 -39.72 16.37
N GLU A 23 -3.38 -40.15 16.50
CA GLU A 23 -4.38 -39.90 15.47
C GLU A 23 -4.39 -38.41 15.24
N VAL A 24 -4.06 -38.01 14.01
CA VAL A 24 -4.09 -36.59 13.61
C VAL A 24 -5.53 -36.14 13.79
N TYR A 25 -5.74 -35.27 14.79
CA TYR A 25 -7.06 -34.71 15.04
C TYR A 25 -7.55 -33.99 13.80
N LYS A 26 -8.66 -34.49 13.21
CA LYS A 26 -9.31 -33.86 12.07
C LYS A 26 -10.37 -32.89 12.59
N VAL A 27 -10.11 -31.62 12.39
CA VAL A 27 -11.09 -30.54 12.69
C VAL A 27 -12.34 -30.78 11.81
N PRO A 28 -13.56 -30.85 12.37
CA PRO A 28 -14.77 -30.89 11.57
C PRO A 28 -14.90 -29.65 10.70
N ALA A 29 -15.08 -29.83 9.39
CA ALA A 29 -15.06 -28.74 8.42
C ALA A 29 -16.10 -27.63 8.73
N ASP A 30 -17.33 -28.03 9.08
CA ASP A 30 -18.42 -27.09 9.40
C ASP A 30 -18.10 -26.26 10.65
N SER A 31 -17.50 -26.87 11.67
CA SER A 31 -17.12 -26.17 12.90
C SER A 31 -15.96 -25.19 12.65
N ALA A 32 -15.00 -25.57 11.82
CA ALA A 32 -13.89 -24.69 11.44
C ALA A 32 -14.38 -23.51 10.62
N ALA A 33 -15.24 -23.75 9.63
CA ALA A 33 -15.82 -22.69 8.82
C ALA A 33 -16.66 -21.72 9.65
N ALA A 34 -17.53 -22.23 10.54
CA ALA A 34 -18.35 -21.42 11.42
C ALA A 34 -17.52 -20.56 12.38
N ALA A 35 -16.48 -21.13 12.99
CA ALA A 35 -15.59 -20.42 13.90
C ALA A 35 -14.84 -19.29 13.17
N PHE A 36 -14.27 -19.58 12.00
CA PHE A 36 -13.56 -18.57 11.21
C PHE A 36 -14.50 -17.48 10.71
N ALA A 37 -15.69 -17.84 10.19
CA ALA A 37 -16.70 -16.88 9.75
C ALA A 37 -17.16 -15.96 10.89
N THR A 38 -17.32 -16.48 12.11
CA THR A 38 -17.69 -15.69 13.29
C THR A 38 -16.62 -14.63 13.60
N ILE A 39 -15.35 -15.02 13.58
CA ILE A 39 -14.24 -14.07 13.80
C ILE A 39 -14.22 -12.99 12.70
N MET A 40 -14.36 -13.40 11.44
CA MET A 40 -14.34 -12.45 10.33
C MET A 40 -15.53 -11.50 10.37
N ALA A 41 -16.71 -11.97 10.74
CA ALA A 41 -17.91 -11.13 10.85
C ALA A 41 -17.76 -10.02 11.91
N GLU A 42 -17.06 -10.28 13.00
CA GLU A 42 -16.78 -9.29 14.04
C GLU A 42 -15.98 -8.09 13.51
N TYR A 43 -15.06 -8.35 12.58
CA TYR A 43 -14.25 -7.30 11.94
C TYR A 43 -14.97 -6.61 10.76
N LEU A 44 -15.72 -7.36 9.98
CA LEU A 44 -16.33 -6.85 8.73
C LEU A 44 -17.63 -6.09 8.97
N LYS A 45 -18.43 -6.48 9.97
CA LYS A 45 -19.73 -5.85 10.24
C LYS A 45 -19.64 -4.36 10.56
N PRO A 46 -18.74 -3.89 11.46
CA PRO A 46 -18.57 -2.46 11.71
C PRO A 46 -18.11 -1.68 10.47
N GLU A 47 -17.28 -2.28 9.64
CA GLU A 47 -16.80 -1.64 8.41
C GLU A 47 -17.93 -1.51 7.38
N LEU A 48 -18.76 -2.54 7.22
CA LEU A 48 -19.94 -2.49 6.35
C LEU A 48 -20.94 -1.43 6.83
N GLU A 49 -21.21 -1.36 8.14
CA GLU A 49 -22.11 -0.34 8.68
C GLU A 49 -21.59 1.08 8.50
N LYS A 50 -20.26 1.26 8.56
CA LYS A 50 -19.61 2.55 8.31
C LYS A 50 -19.71 2.98 6.83
N GLN A 51 -19.52 2.03 5.90
CA GLN A 51 -19.55 2.31 4.46
C GLN A 51 -20.99 2.43 3.91
N PHE A 52 -21.93 1.65 4.47
CA PHE A 52 -23.32 1.57 4.02
C PHE A 52 -24.28 1.76 5.20
N PRO A 53 -24.30 2.93 5.86
CA PRO A 53 -25.07 3.16 7.07
C PRO A 53 -26.57 2.99 6.81
N GLY A 54 -27.21 2.08 7.58
CA GLY A 54 -28.62 1.78 7.47
C GLY A 54 -29.06 0.99 6.24
N ASP A 55 -28.13 0.54 5.40
CA ASP A 55 -28.44 -0.34 4.26
C ASP A 55 -28.56 -1.80 4.72
N THR A 56 -29.79 -2.25 4.89
CA THR A 56 -30.08 -3.62 5.34
C THR A 56 -29.75 -4.68 4.28
N ALA A 57 -29.59 -4.30 3.01
CA ALA A 57 -29.22 -5.21 1.93
C ALA A 57 -27.68 -5.37 1.79
N ALA A 58 -26.89 -4.45 2.33
CA ALA A 58 -25.45 -4.41 2.15
C ALA A 58 -24.75 -5.72 2.55
N ILE A 59 -25.18 -6.37 3.63
CA ILE A 59 -24.60 -7.66 4.06
C ILE A 59 -24.84 -8.76 3.02
N ALA A 60 -26.06 -8.84 2.48
CA ALA A 60 -26.40 -9.86 1.48
C ALA A 60 -25.60 -9.65 0.18
N GLU A 61 -25.50 -8.41 -0.27
CA GLU A 61 -24.69 -8.05 -1.45
C GLU A 61 -23.19 -8.30 -1.24
N PHE A 62 -22.68 -8.00 -0.05
CA PHE A 62 -21.31 -8.31 0.31
C PHE A 62 -21.04 -9.82 0.26
N VAL A 63 -21.89 -10.63 0.90
CA VAL A 63 -21.78 -12.11 0.89
C VAL A 63 -21.84 -12.65 -0.53
N ARG A 64 -22.76 -12.17 -1.36
CA ARG A 64 -22.84 -12.53 -2.78
C ARG A 64 -21.53 -12.21 -3.54
N GLY A 65 -20.93 -11.05 -3.27
CA GLY A 65 -19.63 -10.68 -3.83
C GLY A 65 -18.50 -11.62 -3.40
N VAL A 66 -18.50 -12.02 -2.13
CA VAL A 66 -17.52 -12.99 -1.60
C VAL A 66 -17.70 -14.37 -2.24
N GLU A 67 -18.94 -14.87 -2.36
CA GLU A 67 -19.26 -16.14 -3.02
C GLU A 67 -18.77 -16.13 -4.46
N HIS A 68 -19.11 -15.08 -5.21
CA HIS A 68 -18.65 -14.94 -6.59
C HIS A 68 -17.11 -14.91 -6.71
N ALA A 69 -16.41 -14.22 -5.81
CA ALA A 69 -14.94 -14.22 -5.79
C ALA A 69 -14.35 -15.62 -5.56
N PHE A 70 -14.97 -16.44 -4.72
CA PHE A 70 -14.54 -17.84 -4.53
C PHE A 70 -14.81 -18.72 -5.75
N GLU A 71 -15.92 -18.51 -6.45
CA GLU A 71 -16.24 -19.24 -7.68
C GLU A 71 -15.23 -18.94 -8.78
N ILE A 72 -14.92 -17.66 -9.06
CA ILE A 72 -14.02 -17.27 -10.15
C ILE A 72 -12.53 -17.51 -9.83
N LYS A 73 -12.14 -17.56 -8.56
CA LYS A 73 -10.75 -17.75 -8.14
C LYS A 73 -10.13 -19.06 -8.69
N ASN A 74 -10.91 -20.13 -8.75
CA ASN A 74 -10.43 -21.45 -9.12
C ASN A 74 -10.73 -21.81 -10.59
N VAL A 75 -11.54 -21.00 -11.29
CA VAL A 75 -11.99 -21.30 -12.65
C VAL A 75 -11.08 -20.66 -13.69
N ASP A 76 -10.64 -19.43 -13.45
CA ASP A 76 -9.82 -18.68 -14.40
C ASP A 76 -8.90 -17.67 -13.64
N ALA A 77 -7.65 -18.06 -13.44
CA ALA A 77 -6.69 -17.23 -12.73
C ALA A 77 -6.44 -15.87 -13.42
N PRO A 78 -6.31 -15.77 -14.76
CA PRO A 78 -6.21 -14.49 -15.45
C PRO A 78 -7.46 -13.62 -15.29
N TYR A 79 -8.66 -14.20 -15.33
CA TYR A 79 -9.91 -13.48 -15.11
C TYR A 79 -10.00 -12.92 -13.69
N PHE A 80 -9.71 -13.75 -12.68
CA PHE A 80 -9.69 -13.32 -11.28
C PHE A 80 -8.66 -12.21 -11.02
N PHE A 81 -7.47 -12.34 -11.62
CA PHE A 81 -6.46 -11.28 -11.56
C PHE A 81 -6.96 -9.99 -12.20
N GLY A 82 -7.67 -10.07 -13.33
CA GLY A 82 -8.30 -8.93 -14.01
C GLY A 82 -9.34 -8.23 -13.14
N VAL A 83 -10.25 -9.01 -12.49
CA VAL A 83 -11.26 -8.46 -11.58
C VAL A 83 -10.59 -7.71 -10.42
N ARG A 84 -9.60 -8.32 -9.78
CA ARG A 84 -8.87 -7.69 -8.66
C ARG A 84 -8.12 -6.43 -9.09
N SER A 85 -7.50 -6.44 -10.26
CA SER A 85 -6.80 -5.27 -10.80
C SER A 85 -7.79 -4.18 -11.22
N GLY A 86 -8.97 -4.56 -11.72
CA GLY A 86 -10.04 -3.66 -12.11
C GLY A 86 -10.52 -2.79 -10.95
N PHE A 87 -10.67 -3.34 -9.76
CA PHE A 87 -11.01 -2.54 -8.58
C PHE A 87 -9.99 -1.42 -8.30
N GLY A 88 -8.69 -1.68 -8.48
CA GLY A 88 -7.66 -0.65 -8.34
C GLY A 88 -7.61 0.37 -9.48
N LEU A 89 -8.34 0.14 -10.59
CA LEU A 89 -8.42 1.06 -11.72
C LEU A 89 -9.68 1.93 -11.70
N ILE A 90 -10.72 1.52 -10.96
CA ILE A 90 -12.01 2.25 -10.90
C ILE A 90 -11.76 3.68 -10.46
N ASP A 91 -11.18 3.89 -9.28
CA ASP A 91 -10.94 5.21 -8.70
C ASP A 91 -10.12 6.11 -9.64
N ARG A 92 -9.16 5.52 -10.36
CA ARG A 92 -8.32 6.25 -11.33
C ARG A 92 -9.08 6.67 -12.57
N VAL A 93 -9.97 5.79 -13.07
CA VAL A 93 -10.83 6.08 -14.23
C VAL A 93 -11.85 7.15 -13.84
N GLU A 94 -12.47 7.03 -12.67
CA GLU A 94 -13.42 8.01 -12.15
C GLU A 94 -12.76 9.37 -11.95
N ALA A 95 -11.58 9.43 -11.33
CA ALA A 95 -10.81 10.67 -11.17
C ALA A 95 -10.50 11.34 -12.53
N MET A 96 -10.16 10.59 -13.56
CA MET A 96 -9.96 11.14 -14.91
C MET A 96 -11.26 11.70 -15.50
N GLN A 97 -12.38 11.02 -15.27
CA GLN A 97 -13.70 11.49 -15.73
C GLN A 97 -14.13 12.78 -14.99
N GLU A 98 -13.88 12.85 -13.69
CA GLU A 98 -14.12 14.05 -12.86
C GLU A 98 -13.26 15.24 -13.30
N MET A 99 -12.03 15.00 -13.75
CA MET A 99 -11.18 16.02 -14.38
C MET A 99 -11.69 16.48 -15.75
N GLY A 100 -12.77 15.87 -16.29
CA GLY A 100 -13.40 16.27 -17.54
C GLY A 100 -12.98 15.44 -18.77
N PHE A 101 -12.24 14.35 -18.61
CA PHE A 101 -11.94 13.47 -19.74
C PHE A 101 -13.18 12.72 -20.21
N PRO A 102 -13.58 12.85 -21.49
CA PRO A 102 -14.89 12.40 -21.98
C PRO A 102 -14.91 10.94 -22.42
N PHE A 103 -14.23 10.04 -21.74
CA PHE A 103 -14.27 8.61 -22.06
C PHE A 103 -15.09 7.83 -21.03
N THR A 104 -15.69 6.75 -21.45
CA THR A 104 -16.42 5.81 -20.59
C THR A 104 -15.49 4.71 -20.06
N SER A 105 -15.87 4.08 -18.95
CA SER A 105 -15.16 2.91 -18.41
C SER A 105 -15.07 1.77 -19.43
N SER A 106 -16.07 1.64 -20.32
CA SER A 106 -16.09 0.65 -21.41
C SER A 106 -15.07 0.96 -22.50
N GLU A 107 -14.90 2.22 -22.87
CA GLU A 107 -13.89 2.67 -23.83
C GLU A 107 -12.49 2.49 -23.26
N PHE A 108 -12.30 2.84 -21.99
CA PHE A 108 -11.04 2.58 -21.28
C PHE A 108 -10.69 1.09 -21.28
N SER A 109 -11.63 0.21 -20.88
CA SER A 109 -11.41 -1.24 -20.82
C SER A 109 -11.08 -1.83 -22.18
N ARG A 110 -11.71 -1.35 -23.26
CA ARG A 110 -11.40 -1.77 -24.64
C ARG A 110 -9.99 -1.35 -25.02
N SER A 111 -9.66 -0.08 -24.82
CA SER A 111 -8.33 0.46 -25.12
C SER A 111 -7.22 -0.22 -24.34
N LEU A 112 -7.45 -0.50 -23.05
CA LEU A 112 -6.53 -1.27 -22.22
C LEU A 112 -6.31 -2.67 -22.80
N GLY A 113 -7.38 -3.34 -23.19
CA GLY A 113 -7.31 -4.66 -23.82
C GLY A 113 -6.52 -4.64 -25.12
N ASP A 114 -6.70 -3.62 -25.95
CA ASP A 114 -5.97 -3.46 -27.21
C ASP A 114 -4.48 -3.19 -26.97
N ALA A 115 -4.15 -2.30 -26.02
CA ALA A 115 -2.77 -2.03 -25.63
C ALA A 115 -2.06 -3.28 -25.09
N LEU A 116 -2.72 -4.06 -24.23
CA LEU A 116 -2.17 -5.32 -23.68
C LEU A 116 -1.95 -6.39 -24.76
N ARG A 117 -2.74 -6.38 -25.83
CA ARG A 117 -2.53 -7.26 -27.00
C ARG A 117 -1.46 -6.76 -27.96
N GLY A 118 -0.83 -5.62 -27.68
CA GLY A 118 0.20 -5.03 -28.52
C GLY A 118 -0.33 -4.30 -29.76
N SER A 119 -1.61 -3.91 -29.75
CA SER A 119 -2.16 -3.08 -30.82
C SER A 119 -1.53 -1.70 -30.81
N ALA A 120 -1.30 -1.12 -31.98
CA ALA A 120 -0.77 0.24 -32.09
C ALA A 120 -1.83 1.25 -31.64
N MET A 121 -1.60 1.88 -30.49
CA MET A 121 -2.52 2.87 -29.89
C MET A 121 -2.30 4.30 -30.38
N GLY A 122 -1.31 4.51 -31.26
CA GLY A 122 -0.92 5.84 -31.72
C GLY A 122 -0.09 6.64 -30.72
N PHE A 123 0.16 6.07 -29.54
CA PHE A 123 0.96 6.67 -28.47
C PHE A 123 2.03 5.69 -27.99
N ASP A 124 3.21 6.20 -27.69
CA ASP A 124 4.13 5.61 -26.72
C ASP A 124 3.86 6.21 -25.33
N VAL A 125 4.50 5.68 -24.29
CA VAL A 125 4.27 6.14 -22.90
C VAL A 125 4.56 7.65 -22.74
N LYS A 126 5.61 8.15 -23.40
CA LYS A 126 6.02 9.55 -23.30
C LYS A 126 5.04 10.50 -23.97
N SER A 127 4.58 10.14 -25.18
CA SER A 127 3.60 10.96 -25.90
C SER A 127 2.20 10.88 -25.30
N ALA A 128 1.82 9.75 -24.71
CA ALA A 128 0.58 9.60 -23.95
C ALA A 128 0.58 10.51 -22.72
N ASP A 129 1.67 10.50 -21.93
CA ASP A 129 1.82 11.37 -20.77
C ASP A 129 1.75 12.86 -21.17
N ALA A 130 2.48 13.26 -22.21
CA ALA A 130 2.44 14.63 -22.72
C ALA A 130 1.04 15.04 -23.18
N PHE A 131 0.33 14.15 -23.87
CA PHE A 131 -1.04 14.39 -24.33
C PHE A 131 -2.01 14.61 -23.14
N LEU A 132 -1.96 13.74 -22.13
CA LEU A 132 -2.83 13.85 -20.96
C LEU A 132 -2.57 15.15 -20.20
N ARG A 133 -1.29 15.49 -19.98
CA ARG A 133 -0.89 16.73 -19.31
C ARG A 133 -1.40 17.97 -20.05
N THR A 134 -1.12 18.07 -21.35
CA THR A 134 -1.59 19.19 -22.18
C THR A 134 -3.13 19.26 -22.23
N SER A 135 -3.80 18.13 -22.14
CA SER A 135 -5.26 18.09 -22.09
C SER A 135 -5.80 18.66 -20.77
N VAL A 136 -5.21 18.29 -19.62
CA VAL A 136 -5.58 18.86 -18.31
C VAL A 136 -5.36 20.38 -18.30
N GLU A 137 -4.20 20.86 -18.76
CA GLU A 137 -3.87 22.29 -18.89
C GLU A 137 -4.94 23.04 -19.71
N ARG A 138 -5.36 22.48 -20.83
CA ARG A 138 -6.38 23.08 -21.70
C ARG A 138 -7.80 23.04 -21.13
N MET A 139 -8.15 21.98 -20.39
CA MET A 139 -9.47 21.84 -19.78
C MET A 139 -9.64 22.72 -18.54
N ASN A 140 -8.55 23.02 -17.85
CA ASN A 140 -8.57 23.87 -16.65
C ASN A 140 -7.50 24.97 -16.69
N PRO A 141 -7.68 25.97 -17.56
CA PRO A 141 -6.70 27.05 -17.72
C PRO A 141 -6.52 27.94 -16.47
N GLN A 142 -7.40 27.83 -15.47
CA GLN A 142 -7.28 28.54 -14.20
C GLN A 142 -6.31 27.87 -13.23
N GLN A 143 -6.00 26.59 -13.43
CA GLN A 143 -4.95 25.89 -12.68
C GLN A 143 -3.52 26.28 -13.14
N GLU A 144 -3.38 26.94 -14.29
CA GLU A 144 -2.08 27.53 -14.73
C GLU A 144 -1.56 28.62 -13.79
N ALA A 145 -2.43 29.25 -12.99
CA ALA A 145 -2.02 30.30 -12.04
C ALA A 145 -1.30 29.72 -10.79
N GLU A 146 -1.38 28.42 -10.56
CA GLU A 146 -0.65 27.69 -9.52
C GLU A 146 0.32 26.65 -10.11
N ALA A 147 0.83 26.93 -11.32
CA ALA A 147 1.79 26.06 -11.98
C ALA A 147 2.94 25.71 -11.03
N VAL A 148 3.26 24.41 -10.96
CA VAL A 148 4.44 23.91 -10.26
C VAL A 148 5.67 24.49 -10.93
N THR A 149 6.09 25.66 -10.47
CA THR A 149 7.35 26.29 -10.87
C THR A 149 8.42 26.00 -9.83
N PRO A 150 9.71 25.97 -10.20
CA PRO A 150 10.78 25.82 -9.22
C PRO A 150 10.67 26.85 -8.09
N GLU A 151 10.26 28.09 -8.41
CA GLU A 151 10.07 29.18 -7.47
C GLU A 151 8.93 28.90 -6.50
N SER A 152 7.76 28.46 -6.99
CA SER A 152 6.60 28.15 -6.12
C SER A 152 6.88 26.96 -5.19
N GLN A 153 7.63 25.96 -5.67
CA GLN A 153 8.03 24.83 -4.85
C GLN A 153 9.06 25.21 -3.79
N GLN A 154 10.00 26.11 -4.12
CA GLN A 154 10.96 26.64 -3.17
C GLN A 154 10.28 27.51 -2.12
N GLU A 155 9.36 28.38 -2.50
CA GLU A 155 8.55 29.18 -1.57
C GLU A 155 7.76 28.29 -0.61
N PHE A 156 7.16 27.21 -1.11
CA PHE A 156 6.48 26.24 -0.26
C PHE A 156 7.43 25.63 0.77
N LEU A 157 8.58 25.11 0.33
CA LEU A 157 9.57 24.49 1.22
C LEU A 157 10.13 25.49 2.24
N ASP A 158 10.42 26.74 1.83
CA ASP A 158 10.91 27.78 2.72
C ASP A 158 9.86 28.16 3.77
N ALA A 159 8.59 28.20 3.38
CA ALA A 159 7.49 28.42 4.32
C ALA A 159 7.37 27.30 5.35
N GLN A 160 7.53 26.02 4.93
CA GLN A 160 7.51 24.89 5.86
C GLN A 160 8.75 24.90 6.77
N LYS A 161 9.93 25.20 6.23
CA LYS A 161 11.19 25.29 7.00
C LYS A 161 11.13 26.36 8.09
N ALA A 162 10.40 27.45 7.86
CA ALA A 162 10.22 28.51 8.85
C ALA A 162 9.28 28.14 10.01
N ARG A 163 8.57 27.01 9.94
CA ARG A 163 7.64 26.57 11.00
C ARG A 163 8.41 26.06 12.22
N PRO A 164 7.93 26.40 13.44
CA PRO A 164 8.49 25.83 14.66
C PRO A 164 8.38 24.28 14.66
N GLY A 165 9.46 23.60 15.01
CA GLY A 165 9.49 22.13 15.08
C GLY A 165 9.88 21.43 13.78
N VAL A 166 10.00 22.13 12.67
CA VAL A 166 10.54 21.58 11.43
C VAL A 166 12.06 21.64 11.44
N THR A 167 12.71 20.53 11.11
CA THR A 167 14.15 20.39 10.97
C THR A 167 14.51 20.00 9.55
N GLU A 168 15.63 20.54 9.04
CA GLU A 168 16.14 20.16 7.72
C GLU A 168 17.29 19.18 7.86
N THR A 169 17.26 18.10 7.10
CA THR A 169 18.37 17.15 7.03
C THR A 169 19.45 17.61 6.04
N PRO A 170 20.65 17.02 6.07
CA PRO A 170 21.71 17.35 5.11
C PRO A 170 21.32 17.09 3.63
N SER A 171 20.35 16.22 3.37
CA SER A 171 19.83 15.96 2.02
C SER A 171 18.84 17.03 1.53
N GLY A 172 18.32 17.86 2.43
CA GLY A 172 17.27 18.84 2.16
C GLY A 172 15.86 18.37 2.46
N LEU A 173 15.68 17.17 3.04
CA LEU A 173 14.39 16.73 3.56
C LEU A 173 14.00 17.59 4.76
N LEU A 174 12.75 18.08 4.81
CA LEU A 174 12.20 18.72 5.99
C LEU A 174 11.38 17.71 6.79
N PHE A 175 11.62 17.66 8.08
CA PHE A 175 11.05 16.68 9.00
C PHE A 175 10.42 17.37 10.20
N GLU A 176 9.17 17.03 10.52
CA GLU A 176 8.43 17.56 11.67
C GLU A 176 7.92 16.38 12.51
N VAL A 177 8.13 16.45 13.82
CA VAL A 177 7.55 15.52 14.77
C VAL A 177 6.21 16.07 15.24
N ILE A 178 5.09 15.43 14.84
CA ILE A 178 3.74 15.79 15.34
C ILE A 178 3.50 15.10 16.68
N THR A 179 3.80 13.81 16.73
CA THR A 179 3.72 12.99 17.95
C THR A 179 4.95 12.10 17.98
N GLU A 180 5.72 12.17 19.06
CA GLU A 180 6.88 11.29 19.22
C GLU A 180 6.43 9.85 19.45
N GLY A 181 7.09 8.91 18.77
CA GLY A 181 6.93 7.48 18.99
C GLY A 181 7.94 6.92 20.00
N GLU A 182 7.85 5.64 20.27
CA GLU A 182 8.73 4.92 21.19
C GLU A 182 9.44 3.76 20.51
N GLY A 183 10.63 3.38 20.99
CA GLY A 183 11.41 2.26 20.48
C GLY A 183 12.48 2.66 19.47
N GLU A 184 12.96 1.68 18.72
CA GLU A 184 14.05 1.85 17.76
C GLU A 184 13.51 2.32 16.40
N THR A 185 14.27 3.19 15.76
CA THR A 185 14.02 3.60 14.37
C THR A 185 14.30 2.42 13.42
N PRO A 186 13.56 2.31 12.31
CA PRO A 186 13.85 1.29 11.31
C PRO A 186 15.16 1.54 10.57
N VAL A 187 15.73 0.47 10.01
CA VAL A 187 16.86 0.54 9.08
C VAL A 187 16.42 0.24 7.66
N ALA A 188 17.26 0.55 6.67
CA ALA A 188 16.92 0.45 5.26
C ALA A 188 16.42 -0.94 4.81
N THR A 189 16.85 -2.01 5.48
CA THR A 189 16.42 -3.38 5.15
C THR A 189 15.11 -3.80 5.77
N ASP A 190 14.59 -3.03 6.73
CA ASP A 190 13.34 -3.34 7.41
C ASP A 190 12.12 -3.07 6.53
N LYS A 191 10.99 -3.66 6.94
CA LYS A 191 9.65 -3.25 6.48
C LYS A 191 8.99 -2.42 7.57
N VAL A 192 8.13 -1.52 7.16
CA VAL A 192 7.35 -0.68 8.07
C VAL A 192 5.87 -0.87 7.80
N ARG A 193 5.05 -0.74 8.84
CA ARG A 193 3.60 -0.66 8.75
C ARG A 193 3.17 0.75 9.09
N VAL A 194 2.54 1.40 8.13
CA VAL A 194 2.19 2.82 8.21
C VAL A 194 0.77 3.10 7.75
N THR A 195 0.24 4.24 8.16
CA THR A 195 -0.79 4.98 7.44
C THR A 195 -0.21 6.32 7.03
N TYR A 196 -0.61 6.85 5.88
CA TYR A 196 -0.13 8.15 5.43
C TYR A 196 -1.16 8.86 4.55
N THR A 197 -0.97 10.16 4.42
CA THR A 197 -1.61 11.01 3.43
C THR A 197 -0.52 11.81 2.73
N GLY A 198 -0.45 11.71 1.41
CA GLY A 198 0.46 12.48 0.55
C GLY A 198 -0.28 13.62 -0.15
N ARG A 199 0.28 14.84 -0.09
CA ARG A 199 -0.27 16.05 -0.69
C ARG A 199 0.77 16.74 -1.55
N LEU A 200 0.29 17.48 -2.54
CA LEU A 200 1.07 18.48 -3.27
C LEU A 200 1.15 19.77 -2.45
N ALA A 201 1.98 20.71 -2.90
CA ALA A 201 2.16 22.01 -2.25
C ALA A 201 0.87 22.84 -2.17
N ASP A 202 -0.05 22.66 -3.11
CA ASP A 202 -1.39 23.28 -3.13
C ASP A 202 -2.41 22.61 -2.19
N GLY A 203 -2.02 21.53 -1.51
CA GLY A 203 -2.86 20.76 -0.61
C GLY A 203 -3.63 19.62 -1.29
N THR A 204 -3.54 19.47 -2.61
CA THR A 204 -4.18 18.37 -3.35
C THR A 204 -3.67 17.03 -2.85
N VAL A 205 -4.56 16.14 -2.40
CA VAL A 205 -4.21 14.78 -2.00
C VAL A 205 -3.95 13.95 -3.25
N PHE A 206 -2.75 13.41 -3.37
CA PHE A 206 -2.39 12.55 -4.50
C PHE A 206 -2.33 11.07 -4.13
N ASP A 207 -2.17 10.76 -2.85
CA ASP A 207 -2.17 9.39 -2.34
C ASP A 207 -2.51 9.37 -0.85
N GLU A 208 -3.30 8.40 -0.43
CA GLU A 208 -3.61 8.21 0.98
C GLU A 208 -3.93 6.75 1.29
N THR A 209 -3.72 6.35 2.54
CA THR A 209 -4.10 5.03 3.01
C THR A 209 -5.19 5.12 4.05
N SER A 210 -6.33 4.50 3.79
CA SER A 210 -7.41 4.35 4.77
C SER A 210 -7.15 3.19 5.77
N ARG A 211 -6.22 2.29 5.45
CA ARG A 211 -5.84 1.13 6.27
C ARG A 211 -4.32 1.02 6.36
N PRO A 212 -3.78 0.43 7.46
CA PRO A 212 -2.36 0.17 7.57
C PRO A 212 -1.84 -0.67 6.39
N ILE A 213 -0.73 -0.22 5.82
CA ILE A 213 -0.06 -0.91 4.71
C ILE A 213 1.39 -1.16 5.07
N GLU A 214 1.96 -2.21 4.50
CA GLU A 214 3.34 -2.62 4.75
C GLU A 214 4.20 -2.37 3.52
N PHE A 215 5.32 -1.67 3.73
CA PHE A 215 6.32 -1.42 2.70
C PHE A 215 7.69 -1.89 3.13
N PRO A 216 8.50 -2.45 2.22
CA PRO A 216 9.95 -2.44 2.40
C PRO A 216 10.43 -0.98 2.25
N ILE A 217 11.32 -0.53 3.13
CA ILE A 217 11.89 0.83 3.03
C ILE A 217 12.70 0.98 1.74
N GLN A 218 13.39 -0.09 1.33
CA GLN A 218 14.07 -0.12 0.04
C GLN A 218 13.08 -0.07 -1.12
N GLY A 219 13.32 0.85 -2.06
CA GLY A 219 12.50 0.99 -3.28
C GLY A 219 11.45 2.10 -3.20
N LEU A 220 11.33 2.79 -2.08
CA LEU A 220 10.54 4.02 -1.96
C LEU A 220 11.36 5.22 -2.48
N VAL A 221 10.70 6.36 -2.69
CA VAL A 221 11.41 7.59 -3.04
C VAL A 221 12.40 7.99 -1.93
N PRO A 222 13.58 8.53 -2.26
CA PRO A 222 14.67 8.74 -1.31
C PRO A 222 14.26 9.49 -0.05
N GLY A 223 13.53 10.60 -0.18
CA GLY A 223 13.10 11.41 0.96
C GLY A 223 12.10 10.69 1.87
N PHE A 224 11.23 9.85 1.33
CA PHE A 224 10.30 9.07 2.13
C PHE A 224 11.03 7.96 2.91
N SER A 225 11.98 7.26 2.25
CA SER A 225 12.85 6.26 2.89
C SER A 225 13.68 6.89 4.01
N GLU A 226 14.30 8.05 3.78
CA GLU A 226 15.07 8.78 4.79
C GLU A 226 14.20 9.17 5.98
N GLY A 227 13.03 9.76 5.72
CA GLY A 227 12.09 10.14 6.75
C GLY A 227 11.65 8.96 7.62
N LEU A 228 11.29 7.83 7.01
CA LEU A 228 10.90 6.61 7.73
C LEU A 228 11.99 6.12 8.68
N MET A 229 13.27 6.18 8.28
CA MET A 229 14.40 5.79 9.11
C MET A 229 14.68 6.75 10.28
N MET A 230 14.03 7.91 10.32
CA MET A 230 14.08 8.86 11.43
C MET A 230 12.90 8.71 12.40
N MET A 231 11.86 7.96 12.02
CA MET A 231 10.63 7.79 12.81
C MET A 231 10.75 6.66 13.83
N LYS A 232 10.01 6.79 14.94
CA LYS A 232 9.82 5.71 15.92
C LYS A 232 8.39 5.17 15.85
N PRO A 233 8.19 3.86 16.11
CA PRO A 233 6.86 3.26 16.16
C PRO A 233 5.89 3.99 17.10
N GLY A 234 4.63 4.07 16.72
CA GLY A 234 3.57 4.76 17.45
C GLY A 234 3.53 6.27 17.23
N GLY A 235 4.56 6.84 16.61
CA GLY A 235 4.65 8.28 16.33
C GLY A 235 3.95 8.69 15.05
N GLU A 236 3.70 10.01 14.95
CA GLU A 236 3.16 10.67 13.77
C GLU A 236 4.09 11.81 13.36
N TYR A 237 4.39 11.88 12.08
CA TYR A 237 5.42 12.74 11.54
C TYR A 237 4.97 13.37 10.23
N ARG A 238 5.59 14.49 9.88
CA ARG A 238 5.36 15.14 8.60
C ARG A 238 6.67 15.33 7.85
N LEU A 239 6.66 15.00 6.58
CA LEU A 239 7.79 15.05 5.69
C LEU A 239 7.49 16.02 4.56
N PHE A 240 8.33 17.02 4.35
CA PHE A 240 8.27 17.83 3.15
C PHE A 240 9.46 17.48 2.28
N ILE A 241 9.18 16.82 1.18
CA ILE A 241 10.16 16.18 0.32
C ILE A 241 10.36 17.04 -0.92
N PRO A 242 11.53 17.68 -1.10
CA PRO A 242 11.84 18.41 -2.33
C PRO A 242 11.88 17.45 -3.53
N ALA A 243 11.57 17.95 -4.72
CA ALA A 243 11.47 17.14 -5.93
C ALA A 243 12.64 16.18 -6.18
N PRO A 244 13.92 16.55 -5.97
CA PRO A 244 15.04 15.64 -6.17
C PRO A 244 15.05 14.41 -5.25
N LEU A 245 14.41 14.50 -4.08
CA LEU A 245 14.24 13.41 -3.14
C LEU A 245 12.89 12.68 -3.31
N GLY A 246 12.03 13.19 -4.17
CA GLY A 246 10.73 12.63 -4.55
C GLY A 246 10.73 12.04 -5.95
N TYR A 247 9.86 12.56 -6.81
CA TYR A 247 9.68 12.09 -8.19
C TYR A 247 10.46 12.91 -9.23
N GLY A 248 11.23 13.90 -8.80
CA GLY A 248 12.11 14.73 -9.65
C GLY A 248 11.38 15.44 -10.78
N GLU A 249 12.14 15.74 -11.85
CA GLU A 249 11.63 16.37 -13.07
C GLU A 249 10.73 15.43 -13.91
N ARG A 250 10.60 14.17 -13.52
CA ARG A 250 9.69 13.23 -14.22
C ARG A 250 8.27 13.33 -13.66
N GLY A 251 8.12 13.59 -12.36
CA GLY A 251 6.85 13.45 -11.66
C GLY A 251 6.33 12.01 -11.67
N ALA A 252 5.05 11.84 -11.36
CA ALA A 252 4.33 10.58 -11.55
C ALA A 252 3.10 10.84 -12.42
N ALA A 253 3.00 10.13 -13.54
CA ALA A 253 2.04 10.37 -14.62
C ALA A 253 0.60 10.56 -14.10
N GLY A 254 0.02 11.71 -14.43
CA GLY A 254 -1.37 12.06 -14.14
C GLY A 254 -1.67 12.45 -12.68
N VAL A 255 -0.68 12.37 -11.76
CA VAL A 255 -0.93 12.56 -10.32
C VAL A 255 0.05 13.54 -9.69
N ILE A 256 1.36 13.41 -9.96
CA ILE A 256 2.39 14.29 -9.39
C ILE A 256 3.09 15.03 -10.53
N PRO A 257 2.98 16.36 -10.58
CA PRO A 257 3.65 17.16 -11.59
C PRO A 257 5.18 17.06 -11.52
N PRO A 258 5.88 17.31 -12.64
CA PRO A 258 7.33 17.48 -12.64
C PRO A 258 7.78 18.58 -11.69
N GLY A 259 8.84 18.32 -10.95
CA GLY A 259 9.41 19.31 -10.04
C GLY A 259 8.60 19.53 -8.75
N ALA A 260 7.51 18.78 -8.52
CA ALA A 260 6.66 18.97 -7.34
C ALA A 260 7.36 18.57 -6.05
N ALA A 261 7.29 19.44 -5.05
CA ALA A 261 7.54 19.09 -3.66
C ALA A 261 6.34 18.33 -3.08
N LEU A 262 6.61 17.42 -2.16
CA LEU A 262 5.59 16.55 -1.57
C LEU A 262 5.47 16.81 -0.08
N ASP A 263 4.26 16.73 0.43
CA ASP A 263 3.90 16.86 1.84
C ASP A 263 3.23 15.57 2.31
N PHE A 264 3.95 14.78 3.09
CA PHE A 264 3.43 13.55 3.66
C PHE A 264 3.19 13.69 5.17
N THR A 265 1.99 13.36 5.61
CA THR A 265 1.72 13.06 7.02
C THR A 265 1.74 11.55 7.18
N VAL A 266 2.62 11.02 8.04
CA VAL A 266 2.88 9.58 8.18
C VAL A 266 2.75 9.18 9.64
N LYS A 267 1.98 8.14 9.91
CA LYS A 267 1.94 7.46 11.20
C LYS A 267 2.65 6.12 11.08
N LEU A 268 3.79 5.97 11.75
CA LEU A 268 4.52 4.72 11.82
C LEU A 268 3.90 3.84 12.92
N LEU A 269 3.27 2.76 12.53
CA LEU A 269 2.57 1.87 13.45
C LEU A 269 3.50 0.78 14.01
N ASP A 270 4.39 0.23 13.16
CA ASP A 270 5.26 -0.88 13.53
C ASP A 270 6.48 -0.97 12.62
N VAL A 271 7.55 -1.58 13.13
CA VAL A 271 8.78 -1.90 12.40
C VAL A 271 8.94 -3.42 12.35
N LEU A 272 8.91 -3.98 11.15
CA LEU A 272 9.06 -5.40 10.90
C LEU A 272 10.50 -5.68 10.51
N LYS A 273 11.30 -6.09 11.51
CA LYS A 273 12.72 -6.42 11.34
C LYS A 273 12.87 -7.61 10.38
N GLN A 274 13.84 -7.53 9.46
CA GLN A 274 14.25 -8.63 8.59
C GLN A 274 15.53 -9.28 9.05
#